data_7ed640214bfcdbc14050f1666d92e60b
#
_entry.id   7ed640214bfcdbc14050f1666d92e60b
#
_cell.length_a   1.000
_cell.length_b   1.000
_cell.length_c   1.000
_cell.angle_alpha   90.00
_cell.angle_beta   90.00
_cell.angle_gamma   90.00
#
_symmetry.space_group_name_H-M   'P 1'
#
loop_
_entity.id
_entity.type
_entity.pdbx_description
1 polymer ?
#
loop_
_entity_poly.entity_id
_entity_poly.type
_entity_poly.pdbx_seq_one_letter_code
_entity_poly.pdbx_strand_id
1 'polypeptide(L)'
;LRRQRQMCIRDSIYDVRGLAGNGGCYDVQKEAFEDGADLLIATTSSDEINILACLVAKKLGTQHTIARIRNPEYEKQLRFMRDDLGLSMFVNPEKATAREIARVLRFPSAIKREQFCRQRFELIEYRLADDNPLVGLQLSDLYRNIRVKILICAVARGSETIIPTGMFTLRAGDKIYLTASARDLESFFRKLNLFKAKASNVMIVGASRMTYYLVKELQDIQKRVTVIDSDAARCQEMSEKFPGVLVIHGDGADAELLSEERITDMDAFVALTGLDETNIILAMYASQINSCKVVAKINRESFAELAAAKGMVDSVVSTASVTSESIAMYVRAMQNSFESENIKTLHRLVSGRVEALEFNVAQGQILQRYADEPVSY
;
A
#
# COMPACT_ATOMS: atom_id res chain seq x y z
N LEU A 1 -5.17 19.60 -30.39
CA LEU A 1 -5.01 20.78 -29.52
C LEU A 1 -5.04 20.39 -28.00
N ARG A 2 -6.00 19.61 -27.51
CA ARG A 2 -6.10 19.23 -26.08
C ARG A 2 -4.96 18.27 -25.65
N ARG A 3 -4.56 17.32 -26.50
CA ARG A 3 -3.42 16.40 -26.26
C ARG A 3 -2.07 17.13 -26.29
N GLN A 4 -1.88 18.08 -27.22
CA GLN A 4 -0.67 18.92 -27.27
C GLN A 4 -0.55 19.83 -26.05
N ARG A 5 -1.65 20.42 -25.57
CA ARG A 5 -1.65 21.24 -24.35
C ARG A 5 -1.31 20.45 -23.10
N GLN A 6 -1.78 19.21 -22.99
CA GLN A 6 -1.41 18.32 -21.87
C GLN A 6 0.06 17.87 -21.93
N MET A 7 0.61 17.71 -23.14
CA MET A 7 2.03 17.39 -23.36
C MET A 7 2.92 18.54 -22.90
N CYS A 8 2.67 19.77 -23.37
CA CYS A 8 3.43 20.96 -22.97
C CYS A 8 3.38 21.27 -21.46
N ILE A 9 2.24 21.03 -20.80
CA ILE A 9 2.11 21.22 -19.33
C ILE A 9 2.94 20.18 -18.56
N ARG A 10 2.95 18.93 -19.00
CA ARG A 10 3.76 17.86 -18.37
C ARG A 10 5.25 18.14 -18.53
N ASP A 11 5.68 18.51 -19.72
CA ASP A 11 7.08 18.81 -20.04
C ASP A 11 7.63 19.98 -19.20
N SER A 12 6.77 20.97 -18.90
CA SER A 12 7.18 22.13 -18.09
C SER A 12 7.21 21.89 -16.58
N ILE A 13 6.40 20.94 -16.07
CA ILE A 13 6.31 20.65 -14.62
C ILE A 13 7.31 19.58 -14.18
N TYR A 14 7.55 18.59 -15.03
CA TYR A 14 8.28 17.37 -14.63
C TYR A 14 9.61 17.18 -15.36
N ASP A 15 10.04 18.14 -16.19
CA ASP A 15 11.26 18.03 -17.02
C ASP A 15 11.33 16.68 -17.77
N VAL A 16 10.25 16.38 -18.52
CA VAL A 16 10.12 15.14 -19.27
C VAL A 16 9.86 15.43 -20.75
N ARG A 17 10.50 14.67 -21.64
CA ARG A 17 10.20 14.70 -23.07
C ARG A 17 9.00 13.80 -23.38
N GLY A 18 7.97 14.36 -24.04
CA GLY A 18 6.80 13.62 -24.50
C GLY A 18 6.91 13.21 -25.95
N LEU A 19 6.73 11.92 -26.26
CA LEU A 19 6.65 11.38 -27.62
C LEU A 19 5.28 10.73 -27.84
N ALA A 20 4.58 11.14 -28.91
CA ALA A 20 3.29 10.57 -29.25
C ALA A 20 3.46 9.36 -30.19
N GLY A 21 3.08 8.16 -29.73
CA GLY A 21 3.21 6.96 -30.55
C GLY A 21 2.77 5.70 -29.82
N ASN A 22 2.84 4.56 -30.49
CA ASN A 22 2.64 3.25 -29.89
C ASN A 22 3.94 2.78 -29.23
N GLY A 23 3.99 2.75 -27.90
CA GLY A 23 5.15 2.33 -27.13
C GLY A 23 5.62 0.89 -27.36
N GLY A 24 4.81 0.05 -28.00
CA GLY A 24 5.21 -1.30 -28.45
C GLY A 24 5.95 -1.33 -29.79
N CYS A 25 6.01 -0.20 -30.53
CA CYS A 25 6.66 -0.15 -31.84
C CYS A 25 8.15 0.17 -31.73
N TYR A 26 8.94 -0.56 -32.52
CA TYR A 26 10.39 -0.40 -32.59
C TYR A 26 10.84 1.02 -32.94
N ASP A 27 10.27 1.64 -33.99
CA ASP A 27 10.67 2.97 -34.43
C ASP A 27 10.40 4.05 -33.37
N VAL A 28 9.25 3.94 -32.68
CA VAL A 28 8.89 4.87 -31.59
C VAL A 28 9.85 4.75 -30.41
N GLN A 29 10.20 3.52 -30.04
CA GLN A 29 11.17 3.30 -28.95
C GLN A 29 12.58 3.73 -29.36
N LYS A 30 13.00 3.47 -30.60
CA LYS A 30 14.30 3.90 -31.12
C LYS A 30 14.45 5.41 -31.08
N GLU A 31 13.38 6.15 -31.48
CA GLU A 31 13.35 7.61 -31.38
C GLU A 31 13.38 8.08 -29.92
N ALA A 32 12.64 7.39 -29.01
CA ALA A 32 12.61 7.74 -27.59
C ALA A 32 13.94 7.47 -26.88
N PHE A 33 14.73 6.47 -27.35
CA PHE A 33 15.99 6.01 -26.77
C PHE A 33 17.22 6.48 -27.56
N GLU A 34 17.14 7.64 -28.21
CA GLU A 34 18.23 8.17 -29.05
C GLU A 34 19.58 8.17 -28.32
N ASP A 35 19.56 8.47 -27.01
CA ASP A 35 20.73 8.47 -26.12
C ASP A 35 20.84 7.19 -25.25
N GLY A 36 20.02 6.15 -25.53
CA GLY A 36 19.88 4.95 -24.70
C GLY A 36 18.89 5.11 -23.54
N ALA A 37 18.53 4.00 -22.94
CA ALA A 37 17.64 3.99 -21.77
C ALA A 37 18.10 2.92 -20.76
N ASP A 38 18.28 3.29 -19.50
CA ASP A 38 18.61 2.37 -18.42
C ASP A 38 17.41 1.53 -18.00
N LEU A 39 16.21 2.14 -18.04
CA LEU A 39 14.98 1.53 -17.58
C LEU A 39 13.80 1.89 -18.50
N LEU A 40 13.03 0.87 -18.91
CA LEU A 40 11.69 1.04 -19.49
C LEU A 40 10.62 0.63 -18.47
N ILE A 41 9.59 1.46 -18.31
CA ILE A 41 8.38 1.15 -17.53
C ILE A 41 7.17 1.15 -18.46
N ALA A 42 6.63 -0.03 -18.79
CA ALA A 42 5.48 -0.20 -19.66
C ALA A 42 4.18 -0.25 -18.86
N THR A 43 3.34 0.78 -18.97
CA THR A 43 2.08 0.93 -18.22
C THR A 43 0.88 1.26 -19.10
N THR A 44 0.84 0.75 -20.33
CA THR A 44 -0.28 0.94 -21.28
C THR A 44 -1.55 0.19 -20.80
N SER A 45 -2.68 0.37 -21.47
CA SER A 45 -3.93 -0.30 -21.13
C SER A 45 -3.94 -1.80 -21.40
N SER A 46 -3.02 -2.34 -22.23
CA SER A 46 -2.91 -3.76 -22.60
C SER A 46 -1.68 -4.40 -21.97
N ASP A 47 -1.86 -5.55 -21.35
CA ASP A 47 -0.79 -6.35 -20.77
C ASP A 47 0.15 -6.88 -21.85
N GLU A 48 -0.39 -7.28 -23.01
CA GLU A 48 0.35 -7.80 -24.17
C GLU A 48 1.27 -6.72 -24.76
N ILE A 49 0.76 -5.49 -24.90
CA ILE A 49 1.56 -4.34 -25.36
C ILE A 49 2.66 -4.02 -24.33
N ASN A 50 2.38 -4.13 -23.04
CA ASN A 50 3.39 -3.89 -22.01
C ASN A 50 4.53 -4.93 -22.08
N ILE A 51 4.21 -6.20 -22.31
CA ILE A 51 5.20 -7.26 -22.52
C ILE A 51 5.99 -7.00 -23.79
N LEU A 52 5.30 -6.72 -24.91
CA LEU A 52 5.95 -6.43 -26.20
C LEU A 52 6.88 -5.23 -26.10
N ALA A 53 6.44 -4.15 -25.46
CA ALA A 53 7.26 -2.96 -25.27
C ALA A 53 8.55 -3.27 -24.48
N CYS A 54 8.47 -4.09 -23.45
CA CYS A 54 9.63 -4.53 -22.70
C CYS A 54 10.60 -5.39 -23.53
N LEU A 55 10.06 -6.29 -24.38
CA LEU A 55 10.87 -7.12 -25.29
C LEU A 55 11.64 -6.27 -26.32
N VAL A 56 10.94 -5.30 -26.93
CA VAL A 56 11.57 -4.38 -27.91
C VAL A 56 12.65 -3.55 -27.23
N ALA A 57 12.37 -2.97 -26.07
CA ALA A 57 13.35 -2.19 -25.31
C ALA A 57 14.60 -3.01 -24.93
N LYS A 58 14.39 -4.27 -24.53
CA LYS A 58 15.51 -5.18 -24.21
C LYS A 58 16.40 -5.42 -25.43
N LYS A 59 15.79 -5.57 -26.60
CA LYS A 59 16.52 -5.72 -27.88
C LYS A 59 17.24 -4.46 -28.31
N LEU A 60 16.74 -3.28 -27.90
CA LEU A 60 17.40 -1.99 -28.11
C LEU A 60 18.52 -1.70 -27.10
N GLY A 61 18.77 -2.60 -26.15
CA GLY A 61 19.86 -2.48 -25.18
C GLY A 61 19.47 -1.97 -23.80
N THR A 62 18.19 -1.71 -23.54
CA THR A 62 17.73 -1.30 -22.21
C THR A 62 18.06 -2.34 -21.16
N GLN A 63 18.73 -1.92 -20.08
CA GLN A 63 19.22 -2.84 -19.04
C GLN A 63 18.08 -3.41 -18.20
N HIS A 64 17.10 -2.58 -17.85
CA HIS A 64 16.00 -2.96 -16.98
C HIS A 64 14.65 -2.66 -17.61
N THR A 65 13.70 -3.58 -17.41
CA THR A 65 12.34 -3.44 -17.92
C THR A 65 11.32 -3.80 -16.86
N ILE A 66 10.28 -2.99 -16.73
CA ILE A 66 9.15 -3.20 -15.81
C ILE A 66 7.87 -3.21 -16.63
N ALA A 67 7.08 -4.28 -16.54
CA ALA A 67 5.78 -4.39 -17.19
C ALA A 67 4.64 -4.35 -16.17
N ARG A 68 3.61 -3.54 -16.44
CA ARG A 68 2.34 -3.63 -15.73
C ARG A 68 1.53 -4.78 -16.30
N ILE A 69 1.20 -5.77 -15.47
CA ILE A 69 0.45 -6.97 -15.82
C ILE A 69 -0.71 -7.12 -14.85
N ARG A 70 -1.93 -7.06 -15.36
CA ARG A 70 -3.17 -7.06 -14.56
C ARG A 70 -3.91 -8.39 -14.59
N ASN A 71 -3.75 -9.15 -15.69
CA ASN A 71 -4.44 -10.42 -15.88
C ASN A 71 -3.86 -11.50 -14.95
N PRO A 72 -4.69 -12.13 -14.07
CA PRO A 72 -4.23 -13.19 -13.18
C PRO A 72 -3.68 -14.42 -13.91
N GLU A 73 -4.17 -14.70 -15.12
CA GLU A 73 -3.74 -15.85 -15.92
C GLU A 73 -2.29 -15.71 -16.39
N TYR A 74 -1.88 -14.49 -16.73
CA TYR A 74 -0.51 -14.22 -17.16
C TYR A 74 0.51 -14.31 -16.02
N GLU A 75 0.10 -14.15 -14.77
CA GLU A 75 1.03 -14.15 -13.64
C GLU A 75 1.85 -15.45 -13.53
N LYS A 76 1.20 -16.61 -13.74
CA LYS A 76 1.88 -17.92 -13.68
C LYS A 76 2.84 -18.10 -14.84
N GLN A 77 2.39 -17.72 -16.05
CA GLN A 77 3.18 -17.84 -17.27
C GLN A 77 4.41 -16.92 -17.22
N LEU A 78 4.22 -15.67 -16.77
CA LEU A 78 5.31 -14.70 -16.68
C LEU A 78 6.36 -15.07 -15.64
N ARG A 79 5.97 -15.73 -14.54
CA ARG A 79 6.96 -16.26 -13.59
C ARG A 79 7.86 -17.32 -14.21
N PHE A 80 7.31 -18.15 -15.06
CA PHE A 80 8.05 -19.19 -15.78
C PHE A 80 8.92 -18.62 -16.90
N MET A 81 8.41 -17.62 -17.64
CA MET A 81 9.06 -17.05 -18.83
C MET A 81 9.84 -15.74 -18.54
N ARG A 82 9.93 -15.32 -17.31
CA ARG A 82 10.46 -14.00 -16.91
C ARG A 82 11.86 -13.73 -17.49
N ASP A 83 12.73 -14.70 -17.36
CA ASP A 83 14.14 -14.58 -17.78
C ASP A 83 14.25 -14.63 -19.31
N ASP A 84 13.45 -15.48 -19.97
CA ASP A 84 13.39 -15.57 -21.43
C ASP A 84 12.84 -14.29 -22.07
N LEU A 85 11.87 -13.65 -21.41
CA LEU A 85 11.30 -12.37 -21.84
C LEU A 85 12.17 -11.17 -21.48
N GLY A 86 13.25 -11.38 -20.74
CA GLY A 86 14.13 -10.29 -20.28
C GLY A 86 13.43 -9.27 -19.37
N LEU A 87 12.35 -9.67 -18.69
CA LEU A 87 11.62 -8.83 -17.76
C LEU A 87 12.36 -8.74 -16.41
N SER A 88 12.80 -7.56 -16.05
CA SER A 88 13.43 -7.34 -14.74
C SER A 88 12.40 -7.41 -13.61
N MET A 89 11.23 -6.82 -13.83
CA MET A 89 10.11 -6.84 -12.89
C MET A 89 8.78 -6.80 -13.64
N PHE A 90 7.75 -7.40 -13.06
CA PHE A 90 6.36 -7.12 -13.42
C PHE A 90 5.57 -6.70 -12.18
N VAL A 91 4.65 -5.76 -12.35
CA VAL A 91 3.81 -5.23 -11.28
C VAL A 91 2.33 -5.44 -11.62
N ASN A 92 1.59 -5.99 -10.64
CA ASN A 92 0.14 -6.09 -10.71
C ASN A 92 -0.47 -5.11 -9.70
N PRO A 93 -1.00 -3.97 -10.18
CA PRO A 93 -1.54 -2.93 -9.31
C PRO A 93 -2.68 -3.40 -8.41
N GLU A 94 -3.60 -4.19 -8.97
CA GLU A 94 -4.76 -4.69 -8.24
C GLU A 94 -4.35 -5.65 -7.13
N LYS A 95 -3.39 -6.53 -7.41
CA LYS A 95 -2.85 -7.47 -6.43
C LYS A 95 -2.06 -6.77 -5.34
N ALA A 96 -1.22 -5.81 -5.71
CA ALA A 96 -0.44 -5.03 -4.75
C ALA A 96 -1.36 -4.25 -3.79
N THR A 97 -2.40 -3.62 -4.34
CA THR A 97 -3.40 -2.88 -3.55
C THR A 97 -4.23 -3.82 -2.67
N ALA A 98 -4.65 -4.98 -3.17
CA ALA A 98 -5.37 -5.97 -2.39
C ALA A 98 -4.55 -6.46 -1.18
N ARG A 99 -3.25 -6.69 -1.36
CA ARG A 99 -2.34 -7.04 -0.27
C ARG A 99 -2.21 -5.92 0.77
N GLU A 100 -2.16 -4.67 0.32
CA GLU A 100 -2.13 -3.52 1.22
C GLU A 100 -3.41 -3.46 2.05
N ILE A 101 -4.58 -3.61 1.42
CA ILE A 101 -5.87 -3.66 2.12
C ILE A 101 -5.91 -4.83 3.11
N ALA A 102 -5.52 -6.04 2.70
CA ALA A 102 -5.49 -7.20 3.58
C ALA A 102 -4.56 -6.98 4.79
N ARG A 103 -3.44 -6.26 4.59
CA ARG A 103 -2.50 -5.88 5.65
C ARG A 103 -3.14 -4.91 6.64
N VAL A 104 -3.85 -3.89 6.16
CA VAL A 104 -4.62 -2.95 6.98
C VAL A 104 -5.71 -3.67 7.79
N LEU A 105 -6.43 -4.61 7.18
CA LEU A 105 -7.49 -5.39 7.83
C LEU A 105 -6.99 -6.41 8.85
N ARG A 106 -5.74 -6.83 8.75
CA ARG A 106 -5.12 -7.72 9.75
C ARG A 106 -4.92 -7.03 11.11
N PHE A 107 -4.73 -5.70 11.09
CA PHE A 107 -4.53 -4.87 12.28
C PHE A 107 -5.39 -3.61 12.20
N PRO A 108 -6.68 -3.72 12.56
CA PRO A 108 -7.64 -2.61 12.40
C PRO A 108 -7.27 -1.32 13.13
N SER A 109 -6.44 -1.41 14.17
CA SER A 109 -6.00 -0.26 14.98
C SER A 109 -4.90 0.57 14.33
N ALA A 110 -4.23 0.07 13.27
CA ALA A 110 -3.14 0.78 12.59
C ALA A 110 -3.65 1.56 11.38
N ILE A 111 -3.14 2.78 11.17
CA ILE A 111 -3.48 3.61 10.00
C ILE A 111 -2.70 3.14 8.77
N LYS A 112 -1.39 2.89 8.95
CA LYS A 112 -0.49 2.42 7.90
C LYS A 112 0.51 1.43 8.50
N ARG A 113 0.93 0.43 7.71
CA ARG A 113 1.91 -0.58 8.12
C ARG A 113 2.86 -0.89 6.97
N GLU A 114 4.15 -0.87 7.24
CA GLU A 114 5.21 -1.21 6.30
C GLU A 114 6.13 -2.28 6.90
N GLN A 115 6.74 -3.12 6.08
CA GLN A 115 7.62 -4.19 6.54
C GLN A 115 9.07 -3.89 6.23
N PHE A 116 9.95 -4.16 7.21
CA PHE A 116 11.40 -4.01 7.13
C PHE A 116 12.12 -5.35 7.27
N CYS A 117 13.38 -5.36 6.91
CA CYS A 117 14.32 -6.44 7.22
C CYS A 117 13.80 -7.83 6.86
N ARG A 118 13.38 -8.03 5.59
CA ARG A 118 12.83 -9.31 5.12
C ARG A 118 11.65 -9.78 5.98
N GLN A 119 10.74 -8.87 6.34
CA GLN A 119 9.55 -9.13 7.14
C GLN A 119 9.80 -9.40 8.65
N ARG A 120 10.99 -9.14 9.17
CA ARG A 120 11.29 -9.33 10.60
C ARG A 120 10.79 -8.19 11.47
N PHE A 121 10.79 -6.97 10.94
CA PHE A 121 10.31 -5.76 11.61
C PHE A 121 9.21 -5.11 10.81
N GLU A 122 8.34 -4.42 11.50
CA GLU A 122 7.21 -3.71 10.91
C GLU A 122 7.21 -2.28 11.41
N LEU A 123 6.88 -1.35 10.53
CA LEU A 123 6.63 0.03 10.86
C LEU A 123 5.13 0.28 10.84
N ILE A 124 4.61 0.84 11.91
CA ILE A 124 3.18 1.12 12.06
C ILE A 124 3.01 2.62 12.31
N GLU A 125 2.09 3.23 11.57
CA GLU A 125 1.51 4.53 11.88
C GLU A 125 0.27 4.31 12.75
N TYR A 126 0.26 4.92 13.94
CA TYR A 126 -0.85 4.81 14.88
C TYR A 126 -1.20 6.18 15.46
N ARG A 127 -2.49 6.54 15.46
CA ARG A 127 -2.99 7.80 16.04
C ARG A 127 -3.45 7.57 17.47
N LEU A 128 -2.99 8.41 18.39
CA LEU A 128 -3.41 8.36 19.79
C LEU A 128 -4.76 9.04 19.97
N ALA A 129 -5.76 8.27 20.38
CA ALA A 129 -7.05 8.79 20.83
C ALA A 129 -6.92 9.44 22.22
N ASP A 130 -7.91 10.23 22.63
CA ASP A 130 -7.89 10.95 23.91
C ASP A 130 -7.81 10.02 25.13
N ASP A 131 -8.43 8.86 25.03
CA ASP A 131 -8.49 7.80 26.06
C ASP A 131 -7.34 6.80 25.99
N ASN A 132 -6.35 7.03 25.11
CA ASN A 132 -5.27 6.09 24.90
C ASN A 132 -4.33 6.03 26.12
N PRO A 133 -3.98 4.83 26.64
CA PRO A 133 -3.12 4.69 27.81
C PRO A 133 -1.68 5.21 27.63
N LEU A 134 -1.28 5.52 26.38
CA LEU A 134 0.03 6.13 26.10
C LEU A 134 0.02 7.66 26.28
N VAL A 135 -1.13 8.29 26.37
CA VAL A 135 -1.25 9.75 26.55
C VAL A 135 -0.69 10.14 27.92
N GLY A 136 0.24 11.09 27.93
CA GLY A 136 0.92 11.56 29.15
C GLY A 136 2.16 10.75 29.53
N LEU A 137 2.48 9.64 28.86
CA LEU A 137 3.70 8.87 29.14
C LEU A 137 4.93 9.51 28.48
N GLN A 138 6.06 9.49 29.20
CA GLN A 138 7.38 9.73 28.61
C GLN A 138 7.91 8.45 27.94
N LEU A 139 8.64 8.63 26.84
CA LEU A 139 9.16 7.48 26.09
C LEU A 139 10.19 6.66 26.89
N SER A 140 10.95 7.27 27.77
CA SER A 140 11.87 6.59 28.71
C SER A 140 11.15 5.57 29.61
N ASP A 141 9.89 5.83 29.96
CA ASP A 141 9.09 4.98 30.84
C ASP A 141 8.28 3.93 30.08
N LEU A 142 8.24 4.01 28.74
CA LEU A 142 7.44 3.15 27.90
C LEU A 142 7.75 1.66 28.11
N TYR A 143 9.04 1.29 28.09
CA TYR A 143 9.46 -0.09 28.31
C TYR A 143 9.13 -0.57 29.74
N ARG A 144 9.33 0.30 30.75
CA ARG A 144 9.04 -0.05 32.15
C ARG A 144 7.56 -0.35 32.37
N ASN A 145 6.69 0.45 31.73
CA ASN A 145 5.25 0.32 31.89
C ASN A 145 4.66 -0.83 31.07
N ILE A 146 5.13 -1.00 29.82
CA ILE A 146 4.52 -1.95 28.88
C ILE A 146 5.29 -3.28 28.79
N ARG A 147 6.61 -3.27 29.08
CA ARG A 147 7.49 -4.43 28.98
C ARG A 147 7.43 -5.14 27.62
N VAL A 148 7.45 -4.34 26.55
CA VAL A 148 7.54 -4.80 25.16
C VAL A 148 8.59 -3.95 24.46
N LYS A 149 9.44 -4.58 23.65
CA LYS A 149 10.49 -3.88 22.91
C LYS A 149 9.90 -3.23 21.65
N ILE A 150 9.64 -1.95 21.71
CA ILE A 150 9.23 -1.14 20.58
C ILE A 150 10.09 0.13 20.52
N LEU A 151 10.22 0.68 19.32
CA LEU A 151 10.87 1.97 19.09
C LEU A 151 9.87 2.92 18.43
N ILE A 152 9.67 4.11 18.99
CA ILE A 152 8.93 5.19 18.36
C ILE A 152 9.93 6.02 17.57
N CYS A 153 9.89 5.91 16.24
CA CYS A 153 10.86 6.53 15.32
C CYS A 153 10.55 8.00 15.05
N ALA A 154 9.26 8.35 14.99
CA ALA A 154 8.81 9.70 14.71
C ALA A 154 7.44 9.95 15.34
N VAL A 155 7.12 11.21 15.57
CA VAL A 155 5.81 11.69 16.01
C VAL A 155 5.38 12.85 15.14
N ALA A 156 4.17 12.80 14.60
CA ALA A 156 3.54 13.94 13.95
C ALA A 156 2.48 14.53 14.90
N ARG A 157 2.68 15.80 15.27
CA ARG A 157 1.79 16.59 16.14
C ARG A 157 1.29 17.81 15.38
N GLY A 158 0.05 17.76 14.91
CA GLY A 158 -0.48 18.78 13.99
C GLY A 158 0.34 18.80 12.69
N SER A 159 0.98 19.93 12.37
CA SER A 159 1.86 20.10 11.21
C SER A 159 3.34 19.80 11.50
N GLU A 160 3.70 19.61 12.77
CA GLU A 160 5.09 19.38 13.18
C GLU A 160 5.46 17.90 13.08
N THR A 161 6.69 17.64 12.66
CA THR A 161 7.29 16.30 12.63
C THR A 161 8.47 16.30 13.59
N ILE A 162 8.44 15.39 14.57
CA ILE A 162 9.38 15.34 15.69
C ILE A 162 10.05 13.97 15.68
N ILE A 163 11.39 13.96 15.77
CA ILE A 163 12.14 12.75 16.15
C ILE A 163 12.22 12.76 17.67
N PRO A 164 11.48 11.87 18.37
CA PRO A 164 11.35 12.00 19.80
C PRO A 164 12.57 11.46 20.53
N THR A 165 12.94 12.10 21.62
CA THR A 165 13.92 11.59 22.59
C THR A 165 13.22 10.85 23.73
N GLY A 166 13.99 10.20 24.63
CA GLY A 166 13.42 9.52 25.81
C GLY A 166 12.59 10.43 26.71
N MET A 167 12.88 11.73 26.75
CA MET A 167 12.15 12.73 27.54
C MET A 167 10.86 13.22 26.89
N PHE A 168 10.58 12.79 25.66
CA PHE A 168 9.38 13.22 24.93
C PHE A 168 8.11 12.63 25.56
N THR A 169 7.10 13.50 25.77
CA THR A 169 5.81 13.11 26.33
C THR A 169 4.77 13.03 25.21
N LEU A 170 4.11 11.89 25.09
CA LEU A 170 3.04 11.64 24.12
C LEU A 170 1.76 12.39 24.52
N ARG A 171 1.02 12.91 23.54
CA ARG A 171 -0.26 13.63 23.71
C ARG A 171 -1.35 13.03 22.86
N ALA A 172 -2.59 13.26 23.26
CA ALA A 172 -3.75 12.94 22.45
C ALA A 172 -3.67 13.62 21.06
N GLY A 173 -4.10 12.92 20.02
CA GLY A 173 -4.03 13.39 18.65
C GLY A 173 -2.66 13.18 17.95
N ASP A 174 -1.60 12.85 18.69
CA ASP A 174 -0.30 12.52 18.09
C ASP A 174 -0.45 11.31 17.15
N LYS A 175 0.19 11.38 15.98
CA LYS A 175 0.42 10.22 15.12
C LYS A 175 1.83 9.71 15.39
N ILE A 176 1.95 8.54 15.99
CA ILE A 176 3.22 7.91 16.29
C ILE A 176 3.61 6.90 15.21
N TYR A 177 4.87 6.90 14.85
CA TYR A 177 5.49 5.95 13.93
C TYR A 177 6.37 5.02 14.74
N LEU A 178 5.92 3.78 14.91
CA LEU A 178 6.59 2.82 15.78
C LEU A 178 7.05 1.59 15.01
N THR A 179 8.20 1.03 15.39
CA THR A 179 8.74 -0.18 14.81
C THR A 179 9.05 -1.22 15.88
N ALA A 180 8.74 -2.47 15.57
CA ALA A 180 9.12 -3.65 16.34
C ALA A 180 8.94 -4.93 15.51
N SER A 181 9.26 -6.09 16.09
CA SER A 181 8.90 -7.37 15.50
C SER A 181 7.37 -7.53 15.46
N ALA A 182 6.84 -8.32 14.52
CA ALA A 182 5.40 -8.60 14.42
C ALA A 182 4.82 -9.12 15.75
N ARG A 183 5.59 -9.97 16.48
CA ARG A 183 5.22 -10.50 17.77
C ARG A 183 5.16 -9.43 18.87
N ASP A 184 6.14 -8.55 18.90
CA ASP A 184 6.19 -7.47 19.88
C ASP A 184 5.09 -6.45 19.64
N LEU A 185 4.80 -6.13 18.39
CA LEU A 185 3.67 -5.27 18.01
C LEU A 185 2.33 -5.86 18.46
N GLU A 186 2.12 -7.16 18.21
CA GLU A 186 0.91 -7.83 18.68
C GLU A 186 0.79 -7.77 20.20
N SER A 187 1.89 -8.06 20.92
CA SER A 187 1.94 -7.96 22.38
C SER A 187 1.69 -6.55 22.89
N PHE A 188 2.25 -5.55 22.22
CA PHE A 188 2.08 -4.14 22.55
C PHE A 188 0.62 -3.69 22.46
N PHE A 189 0.00 -3.89 21.29
CA PHE A 189 -1.40 -3.50 21.10
C PHE A 189 -2.37 -4.30 22.01
N ARG A 190 -2.06 -5.57 22.29
CA ARG A 190 -2.85 -6.40 23.21
C ARG A 190 -2.78 -5.86 24.65
N LYS A 191 -1.60 -5.51 25.14
CA LYS A 191 -1.43 -4.95 26.50
C LYS A 191 -2.09 -3.59 26.69
N LEU A 192 -2.20 -2.82 25.63
CA LEU A 192 -2.90 -1.53 25.64
C LEU A 192 -4.43 -1.65 25.45
N ASN A 193 -4.96 -2.89 25.38
CA ASN A 193 -6.36 -3.15 25.02
C ASN A 193 -6.81 -2.49 23.70
N LEU A 194 -5.84 -2.19 22.82
CA LEU A 194 -6.06 -1.60 21.51
C LEU A 194 -6.22 -2.66 20.41
N PHE A 195 -6.12 -3.92 20.79
CA PHE A 195 -6.42 -5.04 19.91
C PHE A 195 -7.94 -5.16 19.80
N LYS A 196 -8.55 -4.30 18.96
CA LYS A 196 -9.91 -4.59 18.48
C LYS A 196 -9.82 -5.97 17.83
N ALA A 197 -10.78 -6.83 18.14
CA ALA A 197 -10.82 -8.22 17.66
C ALA A 197 -10.44 -8.26 16.17
N LYS A 198 -9.63 -9.25 15.77
CA LYS A 198 -9.26 -9.45 14.36
C LYS A 198 -10.53 -9.31 13.53
N ALA A 199 -10.57 -8.39 12.59
CA ALA A 199 -11.73 -8.25 11.71
C ALA A 199 -12.06 -9.63 11.13
N SER A 200 -13.09 -10.28 11.64
CA SER A 200 -13.47 -11.66 11.26
C SER A 200 -14.46 -11.63 10.10
N ASN A 201 -15.33 -10.63 10.08
CA ASN A 201 -16.36 -10.42 9.07
C ASN A 201 -16.00 -9.18 8.26
N VAL A 202 -15.85 -9.33 6.95
CA VAL A 202 -15.47 -8.24 6.05
C VAL A 202 -16.52 -8.10 4.97
N MET A 203 -17.12 -6.94 4.83
CA MET A 203 -18.00 -6.60 3.72
C MET A 203 -17.21 -5.79 2.69
N ILE A 204 -17.34 -6.18 1.43
CA ILE A 204 -16.68 -5.54 0.28
C ILE A 204 -17.74 -5.12 -0.72
N VAL A 205 -17.75 -3.86 -1.12
CA VAL A 205 -18.60 -3.36 -2.19
C VAL A 205 -17.77 -3.16 -3.46
N GLY A 206 -18.14 -3.90 -4.50
CA GLY A 206 -17.48 -3.92 -5.81
C GLY A 206 -16.74 -5.25 -6.08
N ALA A 207 -17.23 -6.07 -7.02
CA ALA A 207 -16.64 -7.35 -7.43
C ALA A 207 -15.67 -7.17 -8.62
N SER A 208 -14.56 -6.49 -8.36
CA SER A 208 -13.52 -6.21 -9.37
C SER A 208 -12.36 -7.22 -9.30
N ARG A 209 -11.39 -7.13 -10.24
CA ARG A 209 -10.14 -7.90 -10.15
C ARG A 209 -9.41 -7.69 -8.83
N MET A 210 -9.48 -6.47 -8.28
CA MET A 210 -8.88 -6.18 -6.96
C MET A 210 -9.59 -6.99 -5.87
N THR A 211 -10.91 -7.07 -5.90
CA THR A 211 -11.72 -7.88 -4.97
C THR A 211 -11.35 -9.35 -5.08
N TYR A 212 -11.12 -9.88 -6.28
CA TYR A 212 -10.62 -11.23 -6.48
C TYR A 212 -9.33 -11.50 -5.71
N TYR A 213 -8.35 -10.62 -5.82
CA TYR A 213 -7.09 -10.76 -5.08
C TYR A 213 -7.28 -10.56 -3.57
N LEU A 214 -8.12 -9.61 -3.18
CA LEU A 214 -8.39 -9.33 -1.77
C LEU A 214 -9.08 -10.51 -1.08
N VAL A 215 -10.10 -11.07 -1.70
CA VAL A 215 -10.79 -12.27 -1.19
C VAL A 215 -9.81 -13.41 -0.97
N LYS A 216 -8.92 -13.67 -1.92
CA LYS A 216 -7.88 -14.69 -1.79
C LYS A 216 -6.97 -14.45 -0.58
N GLU A 217 -6.45 -13.24 -0.41
CA GLU A 217 -5.60 -12.87 0.74
C GLU A 217 -6.38 -12.96 2.08
N LEU A 218 -7.69 -12.65 2.07
CA LEU A 218 -8.55 -12.74 3.27
C LEU A 218 -8.91 -14.18 3.64
N GLN A 219 -9.14 -15.05 2.66
CA GLN A 219 -9.37 -16.48 2.90
C GLN A 219 -8.13 -17.16 3.48
N ASP A 220 -6.93 -16.81 3.00
CA ASP A 220 -5.66 -17.34 3.54
C ASP A 220 -5.49 -17.02 5.04
N ILE A 221 -6.15 -15.98 5.54
CA ILE A 221 -6.18 -15.61 6.96
C ILE A 221 -7.52 -15.90 7.66
N GLN A 222 -8.33 -16.78 7.07
CA GLN A 222 -9.59 -17.29 7.62
C GLN A 222 -10.63 -16.20 7.96
N LYS A 223 -10.82 -15.21 7.06
CA LYS A 223 -11.86 -14.19 7.17
C LYS A 223 -13.15 -14.64 6.48
N ARG A 224 -14.28 -14.30 7.07
CA ARG A 224 -15.59 -14.40 6.40
C ARG A 224 -15.78 -13.15 5.56
N VAL A 225 -16.09 -13.34 4.29
CA VAL A 225 -16.19 -12.24 3.33
C VAL A 225 -17.58 -12.24 2.71
N THR A 226 -18.19 -11.06 2.70
CA THR A 226 -19.40 -10.76 1.93
C THR A 226 -19.02 -9.80 0.81
N VAL A 227 -19.37 -10.08 -0.43
CA VAL A 227 -19.12 -9.22 -1.59
C VAL A 227 -20.45 -8.79 -2.19
N ILE A 228 -20.62 -7.49 -2.45
CA ILE A 228 -21.81 -6.92 -3.07
C ILE A 228 -21.40 -6.22 -4.36
N ASP A 229 -22.09 -6.52 -5.48
CA ASP A 229 -21.89 -5.82 -6.75
C ASP A 229 -23.22 -5.77 -7.53
N SER A 230 -23.42 -4.71 -8.29
CA SER A 230 -24.60 -4.53 -9.14
C SER A 230 -24.53 -5.27 -10.48
N ASP A 231 -23.38 -5.84 -10.83
CA ASP A 231 -23.16 -6.61 -12.05
C ASP A 231 -23.34 -8.12 -11.78
N ALA A 232 -24.43 -8.69 -12.30
CA ALA A 232 -24.76 -10.10 -12.11
C ALA A 232 -23.67 -11.05 -12.64
N ALA A 233 -23.02 -10.71 -13.77
CA ALA A 233 -21.97 -11.56 -14.35
C ALA A 233 -20.73 -11.60 -13.44
N ARG A 234 -20.35 -10.47 -12.86
CA ARG A 234 -19.24 -10.41 -11.88
C ARG A 234 -19.56 -11.16 -10.59
N CYS A 235 -20.81 -11.06 -10.13
CA CYS A 235 -21.27 -11.80 -8.95
C CYS A 235 -21.20 -13.31 -9.20
N GLN A 236 -21.65 -13.77 -10.36
CA GLN A 236 -21.58 -15.18 -10.75
C GLN A 236 -20.12 -15.65 -10.82
N GLU A 237 -19.25 -14.93 -11.53
CA GLU A 237 -17.83 -15.27 -11.64
C GLU A 237 -17.15 -15.36 -10.26
N MET A 238 -17.46 -14.42 -9.37
CA MET A 238 -16.91 -14.38 -8.01
C MET A 238 -17.39 -15.57 -7.18
N SER A 239 -18.69 -15.91 -7.25
CA SER A 239 -19.28 -17.05 -6.55
C SER A 239 -18.70 -18.40 -7.02
N GLU A 240 -18.49 -18.56 -8.32
CA GLU A 240 -17.86 -19.76 -8.89
C GLU A 240 -16.41 -19.93 -8.45
N LYS A 241 -15.65 -18.84 -8.41
CA LYS A 241 -14.23 -18.86 -8.01
C LYS A 241 -14.00 -19.00 -6.51
N PHE A 242 -14.95 -18.56 -5.69
CA PHE A 242 -14.85 -18.54 -4.23
C PHE A 242 -16.11 -19.11 -3.55
N PRO A 243 -16.32 -20.42 -3.54
CA PRO A 243 -17.52 -21.04 -2.98
C PRO A 243 -17.77 -20.76 -1.49
N GLY A 244 -16.76 -20.31 -0.76
CA GLY A 244 -16.87 -19.96 0.67
C GLY A 244 -17.15 -18.48 0.95
N VAL A 245 -17.44 -17.68 -0.09
CA VAL A 245 -17.73 -16.25 0.00
C VAL A 245 -19.23 -16.04 -0.25
N LEU A 246 -19.86 -15.22 0.59
CA LEU A 246 -21.22 -14.77 0.34
C LEU A 246 -21.16 -13.66 -0.72
N VAL A 247 -21.74 -13.93 -1.90
CA VAL A 247 -21.78 -12.96 -2.99
C VAL A 247 -23.23 -12.56 -3.25
N ILE A 248 -23.49 -11.25 -3.23
CA ILE A 248 -24.80 -10.66 -3.32
C ILE A 248 -24.85 -9.77 -4.57
N HIS A 249 -25.83 -10.05 -5.41
CA HIS A 249 -26.15 -9.18 -6.54
C HIS A 249 -27.09 -8.08 -6.09
N GLY A 250 -26.60 -6.83 -6.05
CA GLY A 250 -27.39 -5.68 -5.66
C GLY A 250 -26.57 -4.38 -5.70
N ASP A 251 -27.26 -3.27 -5.54
CA ASP A 251 -26.62 -1.97 -5.46
C ASP A 251 -26.03 -1.76 -4.04
N GLY A 252 -24.70 -1.71 -3.97
CA GLY A 252 -24.01 -1.46 -2.70
C GLY A 252 -24.22 -0.04 -2.14
N ALA A 253 -24.88 0.87 -2.87
CA ALA A 253 -25.30 2.17 -2.36
C ALA A 253 -26.73 2.13 -1.74
N ASP A 254 -27.43 1.02 -1.83
CA ASP A 254 -28.73 0.82 -1.21
C ASP A 254 -28.56 0.53 0.30
N ALA A 255 -29.08 1.45 1.12
CA ALA A 255 -28.99 1.35 2.57
C ALA A 255 -29.82 0.19 3.15
N GLU A 256 -30.94 -0.16 2.52
CA GLU A 256 -31.80 -1.28 2.93
C GLU A 256 -31.06 -2.60 2.70
N LEU A 257 -30.46 -2.78 1.53
CA LEU A 257 -29.64 -3.95 1.20
C LEU A 257 -28.47 -4.10 2.19
N LEU A 258 -27.73 -3.03 2.46
CA LEU A 258 -26.63 -3.06 3.42
C LEU A 258 -27.08 -3.43 4.84
N SER A 259 -28.28 -3.00 5.24
CA SER A 259 -28.88 -3.35 6.53
C SER A 259 -29.31 -4.80 6.59
N GLU A 260 -29.97 -5.32 5.53
CA GLU A 260 -30.36 -6.73 5.40
C GLU A 260 -29.13 -7.64 5.47
N GLU A 261 -28.02 -7.23 4.86
CA GLU A 261 -26.75 -7.96 4.86
C GLU A 261 -25.90 -7.67 6.10
N ARG A 262 -26.50 -7.09 7.13
CA ARG A 262 -25.94 -6.91 8.47
C ARG A 262 -24.62 -6.13 8.49
N ILE A 263 -24.60 -4.95 7.85
CA ILE A 263 -23.44 -4.05 7.92
C ILE A 263 -23.05 -3.73 9.37
N THR A 264 -23.99 -3.75 10.30
CA THR A 264 -23.77 -3.52 11.75
C THR A 264 -22.91 -4.60 12.41
N ASP A 265 -22.91 -5.82 11.87
CA ASP A 265 -22.18 -6.97 12.41
C ASP A 265 -20.80 -7.14 11.76
N MET A 266 -20.43 -6.25 10.86
CA MET A 266 -19.15 -6.31 10.16
C MET A 266 -18.05 -5.68 11.00
N ASP A 267 -16.90 -6.33 11.02
CA ASP A 267 -15.68 -5.82 11.66
C ASP A 267 -14.91 -4.88 10.71
N ALA A 268 -15.12 -5.03 9.42
CA ALA A 268 -14.53 -4.17 8.40
C ALA A 268 -15.45 -3.97 7.19
N PHE A 269 -15.38 -2.79 6.60
CA PHE A 269 -16.08 -2.40 5.37
C PHE A 269 -15.06 -1.88 4.36
N VAL A 270 -15.11 -2.39 3.11
CA VAL A 270 -14.16 -2.04 2.05
C VAL A 270 -14.90 -1.59 0.80
N ALA A 271 -14.75 -0.32 0.43
CA ALA A 271 -15.35 0.24 -0.78
C ALA A 271 -14.35 0.18 -1.97
N LEU A 272 -14.66 -0.69 -2.96
CA LEU A 272 -13.81 -0.97 -4.13
C LEU A 272 -14.56 -0.79 -5.46
N THR A 273 -15.54 0.10 -5.52
CA THR A 273 -16.25 0.40 -6.77
C THR A 273 -15.35 1.10 -7.80
N GLY A 274 -15.88 1.33 -9.00
CA GLY A 274 -15.18 2.05 -10.07
C GLY A 274 -15.03 3.55 -9.82
N LEU A 275 -15.81 4.15 -8.90
CA LEU A 275 -15.93 5.58 -8.69
C LEU A 275 -15.42 6.00 -7.31
N ASP A 276 -14.50 6.95 -7.27
CA ASP A 276 -13.91 7.46 -6.02
C ASP A 276 -14.97 8.11 -5.14
N GLU A 277 -15.90 8.87 -5.73
CA GLU A 277 -17.00 9.55 -5.01
C GLU A 277 -17.92 8.54 -4.31
N THR A 278 -18.31 7.48 -5.01
CA THR A 278 -19.12 6.41 -4.45
C THR A 278 -18.38 5.72 -3.30
N ASN A 279 -17.08 5.45 -3.46
CA ASN A 279 -16.28 4.82 -2.40
C ASN A 279 -16.20 5.71 -1.14
N ILE A 280 -16.10 7.03 -1.30
CA ILE A 280 -16.10 7.97 -0.17
C ILE A 280 -17.45 7.97 0.54
N ILE A 281 -18.56 8.07 -0.22
CA ILE A 281 -19.91 8.09 0.36
C ILE A 281 -20.22 6.80 1.11
N LEU A 282 -19.91 5.65 0.50
CA LEU A 282 -20.08 4.34 1.14
C LEU A 282 -19.25 4.21 2.42
N ALA A 283 -18.02 4.68 2.39
CA ALA A 283 -17.13 4.66 3.55
C ALA A 283 -17.67 5.54 4.68
N MET A 284 -18.16 6.74 4.37
CA MET A 284 -18.78 7.63 5.34
C MET A 284 -20.04 7.01 5.93
N TYR A 285 -20.90 6.41 5.13
CA TYR A 285 -22.09 5.72 5.58
C TYR A 285 -21.75 4.58 6.53
N ALA A 286 -20.83 3.71 6.14
CA ALA A 286 -20.39 2.59 6.97
C ALA A 286 -19.81 3.04 8.33
N SER A 287 -19.02 4.12 8.34
CA SER A 287 -18.43 4.67 9.56
C SER A 287 -19.44 5.29 10.51
N GLN A 288 -20.59 5.77 10.01
CA GLN A 288 -21.67 6.29 10.83
C GLN A 288 -22.52 5.20 11.48
N ILE A 289 -22.73 4.09 10.77
CA ILE A 289 -23.59 2.99 11.24
C ILE A 289 -22.84 2.06 12.20
N ASN A 290 -21.58 1.80 11.93
CA ASN A 290 -20.80 0.84 12.67
C ASN A 290 -19.37 1.36 12.95
N SER A 291 -18.86 1.10 14.14
CA SER A 291 -17.47 1.40 14.51
C SER A 291 -16.48 0.38 13.91
N CYS A 292 -16.77 -0.14 12.71
CA CYS A 292 -15.90 -1.06 11.99
C CYS A 292 -14.71 -0.35 11.34
N LYS A 293 -13.70 -1.11 10.91
CA LYS A 293 -12.59 -0.57 10.11
C LYS A 293 -13.06 -0.27 8.69
N VAL A 294 -12.97 0.99 8.28
CA VAL A 294 -13.41 1.42 6.94
C VAL A 294 -12.22 1.71 6.04
N VAL A 295 -12.20 1.04 4.88
CA VAL A 295 -11.17 1.23 3.84
C VAL A 295 -11.83 1.64 2.53
N ALA A 296 -11.35 2.70 1.90
CA ALA A 296 -11.83 3.14 0.60
C ALA A 296 -10.71 3.21 -0.43
N LYS A 297 -10.98 2.71 -1.64
CA LYS A 297 -10.14 2.93 -2.79
C LYS A 297 -10.41 4.31 -3.37
N ILE A 298 -9.41 5.19 -3.38
CA ILE A 298 -9.48 6.54 -3.94
C ILE A 298 -8.24 6.76 -4.80
N ASN A 299 -8.41 6.98 -6.09
CA ASN A 299 -7.29 7.13 -7.03
C ASN A 299 -6.91 8.61 -7.24
N ARG A 300 -7.86 9.55 -7.10
CA ARG A 300 -7.58 10.99 -7.20
C ARG A 300 -6.97 11.52 -5.91
N GLU A 301 -5.74 12.00 -6.00
CA GLU A 301 -4.94 12.45 -4.85
C GLU A 301 -5.67 13.54 -4.04
N SER A 302 -6.26 14.54 -4.71
CA SER A 302 -7.03 15.60 -4.04
C SER A 302 -8.21 15.08 -3.22
N PHE A 303 -8.85 13.99 -3.65
CA PHE A 303 -9.95 13.36 -2.92
C PHE A 303 -9.42 12.50 -1.76
N ALA A 304 -8.30 11.83 -1.98
CA ALA A 304 -7.63 11.04 -0.96
C ALA A 304 -7.17 11.93 0.22
N GLU A 305 -6.54 13.07 -0.09
CA GLU A 305 -6.13 14.06 0.90
C GLU A 305 -7.33 14.64 1.67
N LEU A 306 -8.41 15.00 0.98
CA LEU A 306 -9.62 15.52 1.60
C LEU A 306 -10.27 14.50 2.54
N ALA A 307 -10.43 13.26 2.09
CA ALA A 307 -11.02 12.18 2.86
C ALA A 307 -10.21 11.86 4.13
N ALA A 308 -8.88 11.85 4.01
CA ALA A 308 -7.97 11.63 5.13
C ALA A 308 -7.96 12.81 6.12
N ALA A 309 -7.89 14.04 5.61
CA ALA A 309 -7.83 15.25 6.45
C ALA A 309 -9.12 15.47 7.27
N LYS A 310 -10.28 15.13 6.71
CA LYS A 310 -11.59 15.25 7.37
C LYS A 310 -11.97 14.04 8.22
N GLY A 311 -11.12 12.99 8.25
CA GLY A 311 -11.43 11.76 8.98
C GLY A 311 -12.66 11.02 8.46
N MET A 312 -12.99 11.19 7.16
CA MET A 312 -14.15 10.57 6.53
C MET A 312 -13.99 9.07 6.33
N VAL A 313 -12.74 8.60 6.29
CA VAL A 313 -12.35 7.23 6.05
C VAL A 313 -11.16 6.89 6.94
N ASP A 314 -11.15 5.71 7.55
CA ASP A 314 -10.02 5.29 8.40
C ASP A 314 -8.75 5.03 7.60
N SER A 315 -8.91 4.48 6.41
CA SER A 315 -7.78 4.19 5.52
C SER A 315 -8.15 4.40 4.07
N VAL A 316 -7.35 5.20 3.39
CA VAL A 316 -7.43 5.42 1.95
C VAL A 316 -6.35 4.62 1.27
N VAL A 317 -6.70 3.89 0.20
CA VAL A 317 -5.76 3.12 -0.61
C VAL A 317 -5.86 3.57 -2.06
N SER A 318 -4.73 3.94 -2.65
CA SER A 318 -4.62 4.32 -4.06
C SER A 318 -3.81 3.28 -4.83
N THR A 319 -4.41 2.76 -5.90
CA THR A 319 -3.74 1.81 -6.80
C THR A 319 -2.50 2.42 -7.44
N ALA A 320 -2.56 3.71 -7.79
CA ALA A 320 -1.43 4.42 -8.38
C ALA A 320 -0.29 4.58 -7.38
N SER A 321 -0.58 5.00 -6.13
CA SER A 321 0.44 5.18 -5.10
C SER A 321 1.14 3.87 -4.73
N VAL A 322 0.39 2.79 -4.51
CA VAL A 322 0.96 1.46 -4.20
C VAL A 322 1.85 0.96 -5.33
N THR A 323 1.44 1.20 -6.59
CA THR A 323 2.22 0.79 -7.76
C THR A 323 3.50 1.61 -7.90
N SER A 324 3.40 2.93 -7.79
CA SER A 324 4.56 3.83 -7.91
C SER A 324 5.57 3.60 -6.78
N GLU A 325 5.13 3.34 -5.56
CA GLU A 325 6.00 2.95 -4.44
C GLU A 325 6.76 1.65 -4.73
N SER A 326 6.07 0.64 -5.28
CA SER A 326 6.69 -0.63 -5.66
C SER A 326 7.76 -0.47 -6.75
N ILE A 327 7.48 0.36 -7.75
CA ILE A 327 8.42 0.67 -8.83
C ILE A 327 9.59 1.50 -8.28
N ALA A 328 9.33 2.52 -7.47
CA ALA A 328 10.36 3.35 -6.86
C ALA A 328 11.30 2.55 -5.95
N MET A 329 10.80 1.57 -5.20
CA MET A 329 11.63 0.65 -4.42
C MET A 329 12.58 -0.16 -5.32
N TYR A 330 12.06 -0.66 -6.45
CA TYR A 330 12.89 -1.39 -7.41
C TYR A 330 13.99 -0.50 -8.00
N VAL A 331 13.64 0.72 -8.45
CA VAL A 331 14.60 1.68 -9.02
C VAL A 331 15.71 2.03 -8.02
N ARG A 332 15.35 2.27 -6.77
CA ARG A 332 16.34 2.53 -5.70
C ARG A 332 17.23 1.33 -5.43
N ALA A 333 16.67 0.13 -5.42
CA ALA A 333 17.46 -1.09 -5.27
C ALA A 333 18.47 -1.27 -6.41
N MET A 334 18.12 -0.87 -7.64
CA MET A 334 19.04 -0.84 -8.78
C MET A 334 20.16 0.19 -8.57
N GLN A 335 19.83 1.43 -8.24
CA GLN A 335 20.81 2.50 -8.02
C GLN A 335 21.78 2.13 -6.89
N ASN A 336 21.28 1.55 -5.81
CA ASN A 336 22.11 1.13 -4.68
C ASN A 336 23.07 -0.01 -5.02
N SER A 337 22.77 -0.83 -6.04
CA SER A 337 23.69 -1.86 -6.51
C SER A 337 24.90 -1.28 -7.26
N PHE A 338 24.81 -0.04 -7.73
CA PHE A 338 25.90 0.66 -8.42
C PHE A 338 26.72 1.59 -7.50
N GLU A 339 26.11 2.20 -6.47
CA GLU A 339 26.77 3.25 -5.68
C GLU A 339 27.07 2.88 -4.22
N SER A 340 26.33 1.97 -3.61
CA SER A 340 26.65 1.47 -2.26
C SER A 340 26.02 0.11 -1.99
N GLU A 341 26.85 -0.90 -1.74
CA GLU A 341 26.45 -2.26 -1.36
C GLU A 341 25.59 -2.35 -0.09
N ASN A 342 25.29 -1.23 0.57
CA ASN A 342 24.85 -1.20 1.96
C ASN A 342 23.37 -0.86 2.17
N ILE A 343 22.70 -0.04 1.33
CA ILE A 343 21.30 0.36 1.54
C ILE A 343 20.36 -0.64 0.87
N LYS A 344 19.49 -1.29 1.67
CA LYS A 344 18.50 -2.27 1.19
C LYS A 344 17.16 -1.67 0.89
N THR A 345 16.63 -0.87 1.81
CA THR A 345 15.29 -0.28 1.68
C THR A 345 15.26 1.13 2.27
N LEU A 346 14.40 1.96 1.72
CA LEU A 346 14.09 3.30 2.22
C LEU A 346 12.58 3.39 2.40
N HIS A 347 12.13 3.81 3.58
CA HIS A 347 10.74 4.07 3.87
C HIS A 347 10.55 5.55 4.20
N ARG A 348 9.55 6.18 3.60
CA ARG A 348 9.18 7.55 3.88
C ARG A 348 8.06 7.63 4.89
N LEU A 349 8.34 8.27 6.01
CA LEU A 349 7.41 8.51 7.11
C LEU A 349 6.91 9.94 7.09
N VAL A 350 5.77 10.19 7.75
CA VAL A 350 5.22 11.55 7.93
C VAL A 350 5.10 12.29 6.59
N SER A 351 4.43 11.67 5.60
CA SER A 351 4.27 12.25 4.26
C SER A 351 5.60 12.65 3.59
N GLY A 352 6.65 11.84 3.80
CA GLY A 352 7.97 12.05 3.19
C GLY A 352 8.91 12.99 3.94
N ARG A 353 8.54 13.47 5.13
CA ARG A 353 9.38 14.37 5.94
C ARG A 353 10.46 13.66 6.76
N VAL A 354 10.31 12.37 7.01
CA VAL A 354 11.27 11.51 7.70
C VAL A 354 11.56 10.31 6.83
N GLU A 355 12.80 9.88 6.77
CA GLU A 355 13.22 8.70 6.04
C GLU A 355 13.79 7.67 7.01
N ALA A 356 13.32 6.42 6.90
CA ALA A 356 13.89 5.28 7.60
C ALA A 356 14.62 4.38 6.59
N LEU A 357 15.90 4.15 6.84
CA LEU A 357 16.80 3.41 5.95
C LEU A 357 17.12 2.04 6.56
N GLU A 358 17.08 1.00 5.73
CA GLU A 358 17.65 -0.30 6.04
C GLU A 358 18.96 -0.47 5.28
N PHE A 359 20.05 -0.78 5.97
CA PHE A 359 21.34 -1.05 5.34
C PHE A 359 22.05 -2.25 5.99
N ASN A 360 22.94 -2.88 5.23
CA ASN A 360 23.80 -3.93 5.75
C ASN A 360 25.00 -3.30 6.46
N VAL A 361 25.31 -3.79 7.65
CA VAL A 361 26.56 -3.48 8.32
C VAL A 361 27.56 -4.60 7.98
N ALA A 362 28.52 -4.31 7.10
CA ALA A 362 29.56 -5.24 6.74
C ALA A 362 30.68 -5.26 7.80
N GLN A 363 31.45 -6.38 7.83
CA GLN A 363 32.61 -6.48 8.69
C GLN A 363 33.62 -5.37 8.37
N GLY A 364 34.15 -4.71 9.42
CA GLY A 364 35.10 -3.59 9.28
C GLY A 364 34.48 -2.20 9.19
N GLN A 365 33.15 -2.06 9.11
CA GLN A 365 32.50 -0.75 9.16
C GLN A 365 32.40 -0.18 10.58
N ILE A 366 32.36 1.17 10.67
CA ILE A 366 32.30 1.86 11.96
C ILE A 366 31.11 1.40 12.81
N LEU A 367 29.98 1.10 12.19
CA LEU A 367 28.76 0.67 12.89
C LEU A 367 28.82 -0.76 13.43
N GLN A 368 29.78 -1.61 12.97
CA GLN A 368 29.91 -2.98 13.46
C GLN A 368 30.22 -3.03 14.95
N ARG A 369 30.96 -2.04 15.49
CA ARG A 369 31.28 -1.93 16.93
C ARG A 369 30.05 -1.76 17.83
N TYR A 370 28.93 -1.35 17.25
CA TYR A 370 27.64 -1.15 17.96
C TYR A 370 26.62 -2.26 17.66
N ALA A 371 27.02 -3.35 17.00
CA ALA A 371 26.09 -4.40 16.58
C ALA A 371 25.37 -5.07 17.76
N ASP A 372 26.04 -5.17 18.92
CA ASP A 372 25.51 -5.81 20.13
C ASP A 372 25.14 -4.79 21.23
N GLU A 373 25.28 -3.50 20.97
CA GLU A 373 24.94 -2.45 21.92
C GLU A 373 23.55 -1.86 21.62
N PRO A 374 22.72 -1.61 22.64
CA PRO A 374 21.48 -0.89 22.46
C PRO A 374 21.78 0.55 22.04
N VAL A 375 21.16 1.01 20.95
CA VAL A 375 21.20 2.41 20.57
C VAL A 375 20.43 3.20 21.63
N SER A 376 21.14 3.87 22.52
CA SER A 376 20.58 4.80 23.49
C SER A 376 20.73 6.23 23.00
N TYR A 377 19.65 7.00 23.07
CA TYR A 377 19.64 8.43 22.77
C TYR A 377 19.79 9.24 24.06
#